data_c996b114a39d4c45402cb69e4e7ffb08
#
_entry.id   c996b114a39d4c45402cb69e4e7ffb08
#
_cell.length_a   1.000
_cell.length_b   1.000
_cell.length_c   1.000
_cell.angle_alpha   90.00
_cell.angle_beta   90.00
_cell.angle_gamma   90.00
#
_symmetry.space_group_name_H-M   'P 1'
#
loop_
_entity.id
_entity.type
_entity.pdbx_description
1 polymer ?
#
loop_
_entity_poly.entity_id
_entity_poly.type
_entity_poly.pdbx_seq_one_letter_code
_entity_poly.pdbx_strand_id
1 'polypeptide(L)'
;LRLLGDGKTLFVSVAAGVQLVEFQAILGARTPVVRVMPNTPAAVGQGISALIGNSNATRDHLALTERLMASVGQVIHLDTETQMDAVTGVSGSGPAYVFHLIETLAAAGIAEGLPRAMAFQLASATVAGAGALAQASDETPEQLRINVTSPNGTTQAALEVLMDPQAGFGPLLKRAVTAASIRSKELSGG
;
A
#
# COMPACT_ATOMS: atom_id res chain seq x y z
N LEU A 1 4.83 17.97 23.09
CA LEU A 1 4.86 18.41 21.69
C LEU A 1 4.72 19.93 21.54
N ARG A 2 3.77 20.61 22.24
CA ARG A 2 3.59 22.07 22.14
C ARG A 2 4.88 22.91 22.34
N LEU A 3 5.79 22.47 23.22
CA LEU A 3 7.06 23.16 23.47
C LEU A 3 8.05 23.05 22.31
N LEU A 4 7.84 22.11 21.36
CA LEU A 4 8.67 21.91 20.18
C LEU A 4 8.12 22.62 18.94
N GLY A 5 6.90 23.17 19.00
CA GLY A 5 6.23 23.87 17.91
C GLY A 5 6.73 25.32 17.78
N ASP A 6 8.01 25.50 17.48
CA ASP A 6 8.68 26.80 17.36
C ASP A 6 8.59 27.42 15.96
N GLY A 7 7.96 26.72 15.02
CA GLY A 7 7.88 27.10 13.60
C GLY A 7 9.15 26.84 12.78
N LYS A 8 10.20 26.27 13.39
CA LYS A 8 11.49 25.94 12.74
C LYS A 8 11.74 24.45 12.64
N THR A 9 11.21 23.68 13.62
CA THR A 9 11.36 22.22 13.66
C THR A 9 10.39 21.58 12.69
N LEU A 10 10.90 20.77 11.75
CA LEU A 10 10.07 19.92 10.89
C LEU A 10 9.57 18.71 11.68
N PHE A 11 8.26 18.48 11.61
CA PHE A 11 7.65 17.23 12.11
C PHE A 11 7.30 16.33 10.95
N VAL A 12 7.76 15.09 11.01
CA VAL A 12 7.38 14.03 10.07
C VAL A 12 6.56 13.01 10.84
N SER A 13 5.30 12.81 10.44
CA SER A 13 4.39 11.88 11.11
C SER A 13 4.07 10.69 10.21
N VAL A 14 4.19 9.50 10.77
CA VAL A 14 3.75 8.23 10.14
C VAL A 14 2.46 7.69 10.79
N ALA A 15 1.79 8.49 11.61
CA ALA A 15 0.58 8.09 12.30
C ALA A 15 -0.60 7.97 11.32
N ALA A 16 -1.23 6.80 11.30
CA ALA A 16 -2.48 6.61 10.58
C ALA A 16 -3.61 7.38 11.26
N GLY A 17 -4.55 7.92 10.49
CA GLY A 17 -5.75 8.56 11.01
C GLY A 17 -5.54 9.96 11.61
N VAL A 18 -4.34 10.54 11.64
CA VAL A 18 -4.11 11.89 12.18
C VAL A 18 -3.88 12.87 11.03
N GLN A 19 -4.72 13.89 10.94
CA GLN A 19 -4.67 14.89 9.86
C GLN A 19 -3.68 16.02 10.15
N LEU A 20 -3.22 16.69 9.10
CA LEU A 20 -2.31 17.86 9.21
C LEU A 20 -2.89 18.97 10.08
N VAL A 21 -4.20 19.21 10.04
CA VAL A 21 -4.88 20.20 10.84
C VAL A 21 -4.80 19.90 12.34
N GLU A 22 -4.84 18.63 12.74
CA GLU A 22 -4.72 18.21 14.13
C GLU A 22 -3.29 18.43 14.65
N PHE A 23 -2.28 18.13 13.84
CA PHE A 23 -0.91 18.47 14.17
C PHE A 23 -0.73 19.98 14.34
N GLN A 24 -1.31 20.80 13.46
CA GLN A 24 -1.24 22.25 13.57
C GLN A 24 -1.93 22.78 14.82
N ALA A 25 -3.06 22.19 15.24
CA ALA A 25 -3.75 22.56 16.48
C ALA A 25 -2.88 22.27 17.72
N ILE A 26 -2.08 21.21 17.71
CA ILE A 26 -1.20 20.83 18.83
C ILE A 26 0.13 21.59 18.81
N LEU A 27 0.77 21.67 17.63
CA LEU A 27 2.13 22.20 17.46
C LEU A 27 2.17 23.69 17.17
N GLY A 28 1.03 24.28 16.83
CA GLY A 28 0.92 25.69 16.42
C GLY A 28 0.90 25.88 14.89
N ALA A 29 0.17 26.91 14.48
CA ALA A 29 -0.18 27.17 13.09
C ALA A 29 1.03 27.39 12.14
N ARG A 30 2.20 27.72 12.65
CA ARG A 30 3.41 28.00 11.85
C ARG A 30 4.35 26.81 11.73
N THR A 31 4.07 25.70 12.39
CA THR A 31 4.96 24.53 12.41
C THR A 31 4.88 23.76 11.10
N PRO A 32 6.01 23.48 10.41
CA PRO A 32 6.03 22.64 9.24
C PRO A 32 5.81 21.18 9.62
N VAL A 33 4.84 20.56 8.98
CA VAL A 33 4.49 19.14 9.19
C VAL A 33 4.42 18.44 7.85
N VAL A 34 5.05 17.28 7.75
CA VAL A 34 4.87 16.34 6.64
C VAL A 34 4.24 15.06 7.18
N ARG A 35 3.10 14.72 6.62
CA ARG A 35 2.41 13.47 6.89
C ARG A 35 2.89 12.41 5.90
N VAL A 36 3.23 11.23 6.38
CA VAL A 36 3.72 10.12 5.59
C VAL A 36 2.91 8.86 5.91
N MET A 37 2.50 8.12 4.89
CA MET A 37 1.89 6.80 5.02
C MET A 37 2.81 5.76 4.39
N PRO A 38 3.69 5.12 5.17
CA PRO A 38 4.50 3.99 4.74
C PRO A 38 3.70 2.68 4.80
N ASN A 39 4.32 1.59 4.37
CA ASN A 39 3.79 0.24 4.56
C ASN A 39 4.86 -0.73 5.07
N THR A 40 4.44 -1.89 5.58
CA THR A 40 5.32 -2.86 6.25
C THR A 40 6.44 -3.46 5.40
N PRO A 41 6.37 -3.59 4.05
CA PRO A 41 7.51 -4.03 3.25
C PRO A 41 8.74 -3.11 3.32
N ALA A 42 8.62 -1.91 3.89
CA ALA A 42 9.74 -1.04 4.26
C ALA A 42 10.81 -1.78 5.11
N ALA A 43 10.40 -2.76 5.92
CA ALA A 43 11.32 -3.56 6.74
C ALA A 43 12.36 -4.36 5.93
N VAL A 44 12.09 -4.58 4.65
CA VAL A 44 13.00 -5.27 3.71
C VAL A 44 13.41 -4.36 2.54
N GLY A 45 13.26 -3.04 2.67
CA GLY A 45 13.62 -2.07 1.64
C GLY A 45 12.68 -2.06 0.41
N GLN A 46 11.51 -2.67 0.51
CA GLN A 46 10.53 -2.81 -0.57
C GLN A 46 9.21 -2.06 -0.24
N GLY A 47 9.31 -1.03 0.60
CA GLY A 47 8.16 -0.22 0.99
C GLY A 47 7.70 0.72 -0.12
N ILE A 48 6.52 1.29 0.09
CA ILE A 48 6.08 2.50 -0.59
C ILE A 48 5.50 3.46 0.44
N SER A 49 5.90 4.73 0.35
CA SER A 49 5.46 5.79 1.25
C SER A 49 4.80 6.90 0.46
N ALA A 50 3.57 7.27 0.82
CA ALA A 50 2.94 8.47 0.30
C ALA A 50 3.18 9.62 1.29
N LEU A 51 3.49 10.81 0.80
CA LEU A 51 3.73 11.98 1.65
C LEU A 51 2.99 13.23 1.15
N ILE A 52 2.64 14.09 2.12
CA ILE A 52 2.08 15.42 1.88
C ILE A 52 2.49 16.37 3.01
N GLY A 53 2.84 17.59 2.65
CA GLY A 53 3.15 18.65 3.61
C GLY A 53 1.99 19.60 3.85
N ASN A 54 1.95 20.21 5.04
CA ASN A 54 1.08 21.35 5.27
C ASN A 54 1.62 22.61 4.56
N SER A 55 0.88 23.73 4.63
CA SER A 55 1.26 25.00 3.98
C SER A 55 2.59 25.60 4.48
N ASN A 56 3.10 25.15 5.62
CA ASN A 56 4.39 25.60 6.19
C ASN A 56 5.54 24.68 5.79
N ALA A 57 5.26 23.50 5.24
CA ALA A 57 6.29 22.60 4.75
C ALA A 57 6.88 23.14 3.44
N THR A 58 8.15 23.48 3.45
CA THR A 58 8.89 23.95 2.28
C THR A 58 9.25 22.79 1.35
N ARG A 59 9.74 23.11 0.14
CA ARG A 59 10.31 22.12 -0.78
C ARG A 59 11.47 21.34 -0.15
N ASP A 60 12.31 22.00 0.65
CA ASP A 60 13.44 21.37 1.33
C ASP A 60 12.96 20.37 2.40
N HIS A 61 11.87 20.70 3.11
CA HIS A 61 11.24 19.79 4.06
C HIS A 61 10.70 18.52 3.38
N LEU A 62 10.03 18.69 2.25
CA LEU A 62 9.52 17.56 1.45
C LEU A 62 10.67 16.72 0.90
N ALA A 63 11.71 17.34 0.32
CA ALA A 63 12.88 16.66 -0.20
C ALA A 63 13.68 15.91 0.89
N LEU A 64 13.77 16.47 2.09
CA LEU A 64 14.38 15.78 3.24
C LEU A 64 13.57 14.54 3.62
N THR A 65 12.25 14.69 3.74
CA THR A 65 11.35 13.57 4.07
C THR A 65 11.39 12.49 3.00
N GLU A 66 11.38 12.87 1.72
CA GLU A 66 11.51 11.94 0.59
C GLU A 66 12.81 11.14 0.69
N ARG A 67 13.97 11.80 0.90
CA ARG A 67 15.24 11.09 1.06
C ARG A 67 15.25 10.11 2.22
N LEU A 68 14.61 10.48 3.35
CA LEU A 68 14.48 9.58 4.50
C LEU A 68 13.65 8.35 4.14
N MET A 69 12.51 8.52 3.48
CA MET A 69 11.62 7.41 3.14
C MET A 69 12.15 6.57 1.97
N ALA A 70 12.90 7.18 1.04
CA ALA A 70 13.53 6.48 -0.08
C ALA A 70 14.59 5.44 0.37
N SER A 71 15.10 5.55 1.59
CA SER A 71 16.00 4.55 2.16
C SER A 71 15.34 3.18 2.42
N VAL A 72 14.00 3.13 2.46
CA VAL A 72 13.23 1.92 2.78
C VAL A 72 12.22 1.54 1.67
N GLY A 73 12.27 2.22 0.51
CA GLY A 73 11.41 1.89 -0.63
C GLY A 73 11.09 3.09 -1.52
N GLN A 74 10.00 3.00 -2.26
CA GLN A 74 9.53 4.05 -3.17
C GLN A 74 8.81 5.17 -2.40
N VAL A 75 8.79 6.35 -2.99
CA VAL A 75 8.09 7.51 -2.44
C VAL A 75 7.21 8.15 -3.50
N ILE A 76 5.98 8.51 -3.12
CA ILE A 76 5.07 9.29 -3.95
C ILE A 76 4.60 10.53 -3.19
N HIS A 77 4.38 11.62 -3.92
CA HIS A 77 3.80 12.85 -3.39
C HIS A 77 2.30 12.89 -3.70
N LEU A 78 1.52 13.30 -2.72
CA LEU A 78 0.08 13.49 -2.91
C LEU A 78 -0.24 14.94 -3.24
N ASP A 79 -1.23 15.16 -4.09
CA ASP A 79 -1.72 16.49 -4.42
C ASP A 79 -2.60 17.07 -3.32
N THR A 80 -3.37 16.20 -2.64
CA THR A 80 -4.29 16.56 -1.56
C THR A 80 -4.24 15.55 -0.42
N GLU A 81 -4.46 16.02 0.81
CA GLU A 81 -4.50 15.13 1.98
C GLU A 81 -5.66 14.13 1.93
N THR A 82 -6.73 14.45 1.21
CA THR A 82 -7.90 13.56 1.05
C THR A 82 -7.57 12.25 0.32
N GLN A 83 -6.46 12.20 -0.44
CA GLN A 83 -5.96 10.98 -1.08
C GLN A 83 -5.38 9.98 -0.09
N MET A 84 -5.01 10.43 1.13
CA MET A 84 -4.32 9.60 2.12
C MET A 84 -5.14 8.38 2.56
N ASP A 85 -6.47 8.50 2.62
CA ASP A 85 -7.34 7.39 3.01
C ASP A 85 -7.38 6.30 1.94
N ALA A 86 -7.39 6.70 0.66
CA ALA A 86 -7.30 5.75 -0.45
C ALA A 86 -5.92 5.07 -0.49
N VAL A 87 -4.84 5.83 -0.24
CA VAL A 87 -3.48 5.28 -0.08
C VAL A 87 -3.44 4.26 1.06
N THR A 88 -4.04 4.58 2.21
CA THR A 88 -4.14 3.64 3.34
C THR A 88 -4.84 2.36 2.93
N GLY A 89 -5.95 2.46 2.20
CA GLY A 89 -6.70 1.30 1.70
C GLY A 89 -5.92 0.45 0.70
N VAL A 90 -5.12 1.06 -0.18
CA VAL A 90 -4.37 0.35 -1.24
C VAL A 90 -3.02 -0.16 -0.74
N SER A 91 -2.17 0.72 -0.19
CA SER A 91 -0.78 0.39 0.14
C SER A 91 -0.53 0.21 1.64
N GLY A 92 -1.20 0.95 2.50
CA GLY A 92 -1.07 0.80 3.96
C GLY A 92 -1.59 -0.56 4.42
N SER A 93 -2.81 -0.91 4.04
CA SER A 93 -3.45 -2.20 4.34
C SER A 93 -3.10 -3.31 3.35
N GLY A 94 -2.63 -2.94 2.15
CA GLY A 94 -2.33 -3.85 1.03
C GLY A 94 -1.45 -5.06 1.38
N PRO A 95 -0.39 -4.93 2.17
CA PRO A 95 0.43 -6.08 2.57
C PRO A 95 -0.37 -7.20 3.23
N ALA A 96 -1.38 -6.87 4.06
CA ALA A 96 -2.26 -7.86 4.67
C ALA A 96 -3.08 -8.64 3.63
N TYR A 97 -3.51 -7.99 2.54
CA TYR A 97 -4.23 -8.65 1.44
C TYR A 97 -3.33 -9.65 0.72
N VAL A 98 -2.07 -9.26 0.51
CA VAL A 98 -1.07 -10.12 -0.14
C VAL A 98 -0.72 -11.31 0.75
N PHE A 99 -0.56 -11.11 2.07
CA PHE A 99 -0.33 -12.22 3.00
C PHE A 99 -1.51 -13.19 3.01
N HIS A 100 -2.75 -12.68 3.02
CA HIS A 100 -3.93 -13.52 2.93
C HIS A 100 -4.05 -14.24 1.56
N LEU A 101 -3.64 -13.61 0.47
CA LEU A 101 -3.53 -14.26 -0.84
C LEU A 101 -2.55 -15.46 -0.78
N ILE A 102 -1.38 -15.29 -0.16
CA ILE A 102 -0.40 -16.38 0.01
C ILE A 102 -1.00 -17.52 0.82
N GLU A 103 -1.68 -17.20 1.94
CA GLU A 103 -2.34 -18.20 2.79
C GLU A 103 -3.40 -19.00 2.02
N THR A 104 -4.28 -18.31 1.31
CA THR A 104 -5.39 -18.94 0.58
C THR A 104 -4.91 -19.72 -0.64
N LEU A 105 -3.89 -19.23 -1.34
CA LEU A 105 -3.26 -19.93 -2.46
C LEU A 105 -2.58 -21.24 -1.98
N ALA A 106 -1.87 -21.17 -0.86
CA ALA A 106 -1.28 -22.36 -0.25
C ALA A 106 -2.34 -23.35 0.21
N ALA A 107 -3.44 -22.87 0.83
CA ALA A 107 -4.54 -23.72 1.24
C ALA A 107 -5.22 -24.44 0.06
N ALA A 108 -5.42 -23.72 -1.05
CA ALA A 108 -5.91 -24.31 -2.28
C ALA A 108 -4.97 -25.40 -2.82
N GLY A 109 -3.66 -25.15 -2.85
CA GLY A 109 -2.66 -26.16 -3.25
C GLY A 109 -2.68 -27.40 -2.36
N ILE A 110 -2.88 -27.25 -1.06
CA ILE A 110 -3.03 -28.37 -0.13
C ILE A 110 -4.30 -29.19 -0.45
N ALA A 111 -5.41 -28.51 -0.77
CA ALA A 111 -6.64 -29.17 -1.17
C ALA A 111 -6.49 -29.99 -2.47
N GLU A 112 -5.59 -29.54 -3.38
CA GLU A 112 -5.20 -30.29 -4.59
C GLU A 112 -4.12 -31.35 -4.35
N GLY A 113 -3.77 -31.64 -3.08
CA GLY A 113 -2.88 -32.75 -2.72
C GLY A 113 -1.40 -32.37 -2.52
N LEU A 114 -1.04 -31.10 -2.53
CA LEU A 114 0.34 -30.70 -2.25
C LEU A 114 0.67 -30.84 -0.75
N PRO A 115 1.88 -31.29 -0.40
CA PRO A 115 2.37 -31.21 0.97
C PRO A 115 2.38 -29.74 1.47
N ARG A 116 1.97 -29.51 2.72
CA ARG A 116 1.84 -28.19 3.32
C ARG A 116 3.07 -27.29 3.09
N ALA A 117 4.26 -27.78 3.39
CA ALA A 117 5.49 -27.00 3.24
C ALA A 117 5.72 -26.55 1.79
N MET A 118 5.49 -27.47 0.84
CA MET A 118 5.62 -27.19 -0.59
C MET A 118 4.59 -26.16 -1.06
N ALA A 119 3.33 -26.28 -0.64
CA ALA A 119 2.26 -25.35 -1.01
C ALA A 119 2.57 -23.91 -0.56
N PHE A 120 3.04 -23.72 0.69
CA PHE A 120 3.46 -22.41 1.18
C PHE A 120 4.69 -21.85 0.45
N GLN A 121 5.67 -22.70 0.15
CA GLN A 121 6.85 -22.29 -0.62
C GLN A 121 6.46 -21.82 -2.03
N LEU A 122 5.62 -22.58 -2.72
CA LEU A 122 5.13 -22.23 -4.06
C LEU A 122 4.32 -20.93 -4.05
N ALA A 123 3.36 -20.81 -3.13
CA ALA A 123 2.52 -19.61 -3.02
C ALA A 123 3.35 -18.36 -2.75
N SER A 124 4.26 -18.41 -1.78
CA SER A 124 5.13 -17.28 -1.43
C SER A 124 6.04 -16.88 -2.58
N ALA A 125 6.71 -17.84 -3.23
CA ALA A 125 7.62 -17.58 -4.33
C ALA A 125 6.87 -17.04 -5.56
N THR A 126 5.67 -17.56 -5.84
CA THR A 126 4.83 -17.09 -6.96
C THR A 126 4.42 -15.63 -6.77
N VAL A 127 3.91 -15.27 -5.59
CA VAL A 127 3.46 -13.89 -5.32
C VAL A 127 4.65 -12.92 -5.33
N ALA A 128 5.77 -13.28 -4.68
CA ALA A 128 6.97 -12.43 -4.67
C ALA A 128 7.55 -12.26 -6.08
N GLY A 129 7.64 -13.35 -6.86
CA GLY A 129 8.16 -13.31 -8.23
C GLY A 129 7.28 -12.51 -9.19
N ALA A 130 5.95 -12.67 -9.10
CA ALA A 130 5.02 -11.90 -9.91
C ALA A 130 5.08 -10.40 -9.59
N GLY A 131 5.18 -10.04 -8.30
CA GLY A 131 5.35 -8.65 -7.87
C GLY A 131 6.67 -8.05 -8.38
N ALA A 132 7.78 -8.76 -8.25
CA ALA A 132 9.08 -8.33 -8.76
C ALA A 132 9.07 -8.14 -10.29
N LEU A 133 8.46 -9.08 -11.02
CA LEU A 133 8.32 -8.98 -12.47
C LEU A 133 7.49 -7.77 -12.87
N ALA A 134 6.36 -7.51 -12.19
CA ALA A 134 5.51 -6.36 -12.45
C ALA A 134 6.22 -5.02 -12.20
N GLN A 135 7.14 -4.97 -11.23
CA GLN A 135 7.95 -3.77 -10.98
C GLN A 135 9.10 -3.57 -11.97
N ALA A 136 9.66 -4.66 -12.49
CA ALA A 136 10.81 -4.63 -13.40
C ALA A 136 10.42 -4.48 -14.88
N SER A 137 9.16 -4.73 -15.22
CA SER A 137 8.66 -4.71 -16.59
C SER A 137 8.11 -3.33 -16.97
N ASP A 138 8.30 -2.94 -18.22
CA ASP A 138 7.63 -1.78 -18.83
C ASP A 138 6.18 -2.11 -19.26
N GLU A 139 5.78 -3.40 -19.23
CA GLU A 139 4.43 -3.83 -19.56
C GLU A 139 3.47 -3.62 -18.39
N THR A 140 2.21 -3.34 -18.71
CA THR A 140 1.17 -3.24 -17.70
C THR A 140 0.88 -4.60 -17.05
N PRO A 141 0.40 -4.65 -15.80
CA PRO A 141 -0.04 -5.91 -15.17
C PRO A 141 -1.08 -6.66 -16.00
N GLU A 142 -1.92 -5.96 -16.75
CA GLU A 142 -2.87 -6.56 -17.68
C GLU A 142 -2.15 -7.32 -18.80
N GLN A 143 -1.15 -6.69 -19.43
CA GLN A 143 -0.38 -7.32 -20.51
C GLN A 143 0.41 -8.50 -19.97
N LEU A 144 1.06 -8.39 -18.82
CA LEU A 144 1.75 -9.51 -18.18
C LEU A 144 0.81 -10.68 -17.92
N ARG A 145 -0.42 -10.43 -17.45
CA ARG A 145 -1.46 -11.45 -17.28
C ARG A 145 -1.82 -12.12 -18.62
N ILE A 146 -1.99 -11.36 -19.69
CA ILE A 146 -2.28 -11.88 -21.03
C ILE A 146 -1.13 -12.77 -21.51
N ASN A 147 0.11 -12.36 -21.36
CA ASN A 147 1.30 -13.06 -21.84
C ASN A 147 1.46 -14.47 -21.20
N VAL A 148 0.99 -14.67 -19.98
CA VAL A 148 1.04 -15.97 -19.28
C VAL A 148 -0.25 -16.80 -19.46
N THR A 149 -1.19 -16.34 -20.28
CA THR A 149 -2.50 -16.99 -20.48
C THR A 149 -2.58 -17.58 -21.88
N SER A 150 -2.27 -18.87 -21.99
CA SER A 150 -2.45 -19.61 -23.25
C SER A 150 -3.94 -19.96 -23.50
N PRO A 151 -4.41 -19.92 -24.75
CA PRO A 151 -5.77 -20.33 -25.09
C PRO A 151 -6.06 -21.77 -24.65
N ASN A 152 -7.20 -21.97 -23.99
CA ASN A 152 -7.64 -23.25 -23.42
C ASN A 152 -6.67 -23.86 -22.39
N GLY A 153 -5.76 -23.04 -21.84
CA GLY A 153 -4.80 -23.47 -20.83
C GLY A 153 -5.35 -23.38 -19.40
N THR A 154 -4.56 -23.91 -18.47
CA THR A 154 -4.90 -23.91 -17.02
C THR A 154 -5.06 -22.51 -16.45
N THR A 155 -4.23 -21.56 -16.91
CA THR A 155 -4.30 -20.16 -16.48
C THR A 155 -5.61 -19.52 -16.93
N GLN A 156 -6.08 -19.77 -18.15
CA GLN A 156 -7.36 -19.25 -18.63
C GLN A 156 -8.52 -19.77 -17.76
N ALA A 157 -8.57 -21.07 -17.50
CA ALA A 157 -9.62 -21.66 -16.66
C ALA A 157 -9.65 -21.06 -15.24
N ALA A 158 -8.49 -20.83 -14.64
CA ALA A 158 -8.40 -20.19 -13.34
C ALA A 158 -8.85 -18.70 -13.40
N LEU A 159 -8.47 -17.97 -14.46
CA LEU A 159 -8.84 -16.57 -14.64
C LEU A 159 -10.34 -16.38 -14.89
N GLU A 160 -11.03 -17.32 -15.50
CA GLU A 160 -12.49 -17.29 -15.64
C GLU A 160 -13.19 -17.21 -14.28
N VAL A 161 -12.65 -17.89 -13.25
CA VAL A 161 -13.13 -17.79 -11.87
C VAL A 161 -12.68 -16.47 -11.21
N LEU A 162 -11.40 -16.12 -11.29
CA LEU A 162 -10.83 -14.97 -10.61
C LEU A 162 -11.28 -13.62 -11.18
N MET A 163 -11.69 -13.60 -12.45
CA MET A 163 -12.18 -12.40 -13.14
C MET A 163 -13.71 -12.36 -13.22
N ASP A 164 -14.41 -13.26 -12.50
CA ASP A 164 -15.87 -13.20 -12.43
C ASP A 164 -16.34 -11.80 -12.02
N PRO A 165 -17.28 -11.17 -12.76
CA PRO A 165 -17.68 -9.78 -12.53
C PRO A 165 -18.44 -9.57 -11.22
N GLN A 166 -18.91 -10.63 -10.56
CA GLN A 166 -19.68 -10.56 -9.31
C GLN A 166 -18.89 -11.07 -8.10
N ALA A 167 -18.13 -12.16 -8.26
CA ALA A 167 -17.48 -12.88 -7.17
C ALA A 167 -15.94 -12.89 -7.29
N GLY A 168 -15.36 -12.46 -8.38
CA GLY A 168 -13.92 -12.45 -8.62
C GLY A 168 -13.16 -11.37 -7.87
N PHE A 169 -11.87 -11.26 -8.13
CA PHE A 169 -10.99 -10.32 -7.46
C PHE A 169 -11.39 -8.85 -7.63
N GLY A 170 -11.93 -8.47 -8.79
CA GLY A 170 -12.32 -7.08 -9.04
C GLY A 170 -13.32 -6.56 -8.01
N PRO A 171 -14.53 -7.11 -7.89
CA PRO A 171 -15.52 -6.68 -6.91
C PRO A 171 -15.08 -6.94 -5.46
N LEU A 172 -14.31 -8.01 -5.20
CA LEU A 172 -13.83 -8.32 -3.86
C LEU A 172 -12.84 -7.27 -3.35
N LEU A 173 -11.81 -6.96 -4.12
CA LEU A 173 -10.79 -5.97 -3.76
C LEU A 173 -11.38 -4.56 -3.69
N LYS A 174 -12.31 -4.21 -4.59
CA LYS A 174 -13.03 -2.93 -4.50
C LYS A 174 -13.71 -2.77 -3.14
N ARG A 175 -14.43 -3.79 -2.66
CA ARG A 175 -15.08 -3.75 -1.34
C ARG A 175 -14.07 -3.67 -0.19
N ALA A 176 -12.98 -4.44 -0.26
CA ALA A 176 -11.95 -4.45 0.78
C ALA A 176 -11.25 -3.10 0.91
N VAL A 177 -10.82 -2.51 -0.21
CA VAL A 177 -10.16 -1.19 -0.25
C VAL A 177 -11.14 -0.10 0.20
N THR A 178 -12.40 -0.15 -0.22
CA THR A 178 -13.43 0.80 0.24
C THR A 178 -13.62 0.71 1.76
N ALA A 179 -13.73 -0.49 2.32
CA ALA A 179 -13.89 -0.67 3.76
C ALA A 179 -12.68 -0.11 4.55
N ALA A 180 -11.46 -0.38 4.09
CA ALA A 180 -10.25 0.15 4.71
C ALA A 180 -10.16 1.68 4.61
N SER A 181 -10.52 2.26 3.46
CA SER A 181 -10.56 3.72 3.26
C SER A 181 -11.61 4.41 4.14
N ILE A 182 -12.81 3.81 4.29
CA ILE A 182 -13.84 4.32 5.19
C ILE A 182 -13.32 4.27 6.64
N ARG A 183 -12.72 3.16 7.06
CA ARG A 183 -12.18 3.04 8.41
C ARG A 183 -11.07 4.05 8.69
N SER A 184 -10.20 4.32 7.70
CA SER A 184 -9.18 5.35 7.79
C SER A 184 -9.80 6.73 8.07
N LYS A 185 -10.88 7.09 7.36
CA LYS A 185 -11.61 8.35 7.58
C LYS A 185 -12.23 8.44 8.97
N GLU A 186 -12.84 7.35 9.45
CA GLU A 186 -13.42 7.29 10.80
C GLU A 186 -12.36 7.52 11.88
N LEU A 187 -11.16 6.98 11.70
CA LEU A 187 -10.05 7.17 12.64
C LEU A 187 -9.51 8.61 12.62
N SER A 188 -9.73 9.35 11.53
CA SER A 188 -9.32 10.75 11.38
C SER A 188 -10.37 11.75 11.89
N GLY A 189 -11.58 11.33 12.19
CA GLY A 189 -12.71 12.18 12.61
C GLY A 189 -13.17 11.96 14.04
N GLY A 190 -12.46 11.15 14.83
CA GLY A 190 -12.80 10.80 16.22
C GLY A 190 -12.04 11.59 17.27
#